data_f1dff80692016325620a5a3ca77f0bba
#
_entry.id   f1dff80692016325620a5a3ca77f0bba
#
_cell.length_a   1.000
_cell.length_b   1.000
_cell.length_c   1.000
_cell.angle_alpha   90.00
_cell.angle_beta   90.00
_cell.angle_gamma   90.00
#
_symmetry.space_group_name_H-M   'P 1'
#
loop_
_entity.id
_entity.type
_entity.pdbx_description
1 polymer ?
#
loop_
_entity_poly.entity_id
_entity_poly.type
_entity_poly.pdbx_seq_one_letter_code
_entity_poly.pdbx_strand_id
1 'polypeptide(L)'
;MKKITATIAIILASIFMLHAQGYVPSEDNLRNRKEFSEARFGIFIHWGIYSMLGDGEWAMHNLPMTFEEYSHLAAGFYPSRFDAKEWVRLFKEAGAKYMTITSRHHDGFSMFATKASPYNIVDATPFRRDVLKELSEACAEEGLKLNFYYSHLDWSRNDYYPRGNTGRAAGRPEEGDWNSYLNFMNAQLTELLTNYGPIGCIWFDGVWDKGGSHEEIEKTWKLSEQYRMIHSIQPGVMIGNNHHLGVFEGEDMQMFEQDLPGQNTAGHSANSVVSETLPLETCVTMNGNWGYQVRDKAYKSVADLIRLLVKAASNNANLLLNIGPRPDGTIPEEAAQRLKAMGKWLEKYGETIYGTTGGFMKEQSWGVTTRKDNRLYIHVLNPSETILVPFSGSRLLSAVSFDDGSKVRFTQLPEGIVLTLPERQEGQTDQIITLTFRQLQ
;
A
#
# COMPACT_ATOMS: atom_id res chain seq x y z
N MET A 1 -56.46 -6.42 15.95
CA MET A 1 -55.71 -7.11 14.90
C MET A 1 -55.11 -6.17 13.84
N LYS A 2 -55.86 -5.16 13.30
CA LYS A 2 -55.30 -4.26 12.22
C LYS A 2 -54.11 -3.35 12.65
N LYS A 3 -54.00 -2.98 13.96
CA LYS A 3 -52.88 -2.12 14.44
C LYS A 3 -51.55 -2.91 14.62
N ILE A 4 -51.64 -4.20 14.99
CA ILE A 4 -50.43 -5.05 15.16
C ILE A 4 -49.81 -5.39 13.81
N THR A 5 -50.65 -5.62 12.79
CA THR A 5 -50.17 -5.93 11.43
C THR A 5 -49.46 -4.73 10.77
N ALA A 6 -49.89 -3.50 11.06
CA ALA A 6 -49.24 -2.29 10.55
C ALA A 6 -47.85 -2.05 11.19
N THR A 7 -47.71 -2.31 12.48
CA THR A 7 -46.43 -2.14 13.22
C THR A 7 -45.39 -3.17 12.79
N ILE A 8 -45.81 -4.42 12.56
CA ILE A 8 -44.88 -5.47 12.05
C ILE A 8 -44.45 -5.18 10.60
N ALA A 9 -45.35 -4.66 9.77
CA ALA A 9 -45.01 -4.27 8.40
C ALA A 9 -44.02 -3.09 8.33
N ILE A 10 -44.16 -2.11 9.26
CA ILE A 10 -43.20 -0.98 9.33
C ILE A 10 -41.85 -1.43 9.87
N ILE A 11 -41.78 -2.34 10.83
CA ILE A 11 -40.53 -2.90 11.35
C ILE A 11 -39.85 -3.76 10.29
N LEU A 12 -40.60 -4.59 9.55
CA LEU A 12 -40.04 -5.38 8.42
C LEU A 12 -39.61 -4.49 7.26
N ALA A 13 -40.32 -3.42 6.93
CA ALA A 13 -39.90 -2.46 5.91
C ALA A 13 -38.65 -1.68 6.34
N SER A 14 -38.51 -1.34 7.64
CA SER A 14 -37.29 -0.70 8.17
C SER A 14 -36.09 -1.64 8.13
N ILE A 15 -36.28 -2.93 8.39
CA ILE A 15 -35.23 -3.94 8.30
C ILE A 15 -34.85 -4.17 6.82
N PHE A 16 -35.81 -4.15 5.89
CA PHE A 16 -35.50 -4.27 4.45
C PHE A 16 -34.86 -3.01 3.87
N MET A 17 -35.16 -1.81 4.37
CA MET A 17 -34.48 -0.58 3.95
C MET A 17 -33.04 -0.48 4.49
N LEU A 18 -32.72 -1.12 5.62
CA LEU A 18 -31.33 -1.20 6.09
C LEU A 18 -30.45 -2.11 5.20
N HIS A 19 -31.04 -3.00 4.40
CA HIS A 19 -30.30 -3.89 3.48
C HIS A 19 -30.10 -3.31 2.08
N ALA A 20 -30.63 -2.12 1.79
CA ALA A 20 -30.55 -1.46 0.49
C ALA A 20 -29.71 -0.17 0.49
N GLN A 21 -29.07 0.17 1.61
CA GLN A 21 -28.08 1.25 1.62
C GLN A 21 -26.71 0.65 1.32
N GLY A 22 -26.10 1.08 0.20
CA GLY A 22 -24.73 0.78 -0.14
C GLY A 22 -23.76 1.20 0.98
N TYR A 23 -22.51 0.80 0.88
CA TYR A 23 -21.49 1.15 1.87
C TYR A 23 -21.39 2.67 2.08
N VAL A 24 -21.53 3.11 3.32
CA VAL A 24 -21.31 4.50 3.73
C VAL A 24 -20.15 4.52 4.72
N PRO A 25 -19.01 5.14 4.37
CA PRO A 25 -17.87 5.20 5.27
C PRO A 25 -18.21 6.00 6.54
N SER A 26 -17.67 5.56 7.69
CA SER A 26 -17.78 6.29 8.94
C SER A 26 -16.97 7.59 8.92
N GLU A 27 -17.25 8.52 9.85
CA GLU A 27 -16.42 9.72 10.00
C GLU A 27 -14.95 9.38 10.32
N ASP A 28 -14.73 8.32 11.10
CA ASP A 28 -13.39 7.82 11.42
C ASP A 28 -12.66 7.30 10.16
N ASN A 29 -13.38 6.57 9.30
CA ASN A 29 -12.85 6.10 8.02
C ASN A 29 -12.53 7.28 7.09
N LEU A 30 -13.41 8.26 6.98
CA LEU A 30 -13.15 9.46 6.17
C LEU A 30 -11.93 10.25 6.67
N ARG A 31 -11.73 10.33 8.00
CA ARG A 31 -10.49 10.93 8.56
C ARG A 31 -9.26 10.12 8.17
N ASN A 32 -9.31 8.79 8.30
CA ASN A 32 -8.20 7.92 7.91
C ASN A 32 -7.89 8.00 6.41
N ARG A 33 -8.90 8.05 5.53
CA ARG A 33 -8.70 8.28 4.09
C ARG A 33 -7.97 9.60 3.82
N LYS A 34 -8.35 10.67 4.53
CA LYS A 34 -7.69 11.96 4.40
C LYS A 34 -6.24 11.90 4.88
N GLU A 35 -5.99 11.39 6.10
CA GLU A 35 -4.64 11.22 6.64
C GLU A 35 -3.76 10.37 5.71
N PHE A 36 -4.32 9.29 5.17
CA PHE A 36 -3.63 8.41 4.22
C PHE A 36 -3.28 9.17 2.92
N SER A 37 -4.23 9.92 2.35
CA SER A 37 -3.97 10.72 1.14
C SER A 37 -2.88 11.78 1.35
N GLU A 38 -2.76 12.32 2.56
CA GLU A 38 -1.75 13.33 2.91
C GLU A 38 -0.38 12.71 3.24
N ALA A 39 -0.33 11.42 3.51
CA ALA A 39 0.86 10.68 3.96
C ALA A 39 1.93 10.55 2.87
N ARG A 40 1.55 10.34 1.63
CA ARG A 40 2.37 10.22 0.41
C ARG A 40 3.45 9.14 0.42
N PHE A 41 3.94 8.67 1.56
CA PHE A 41 5.02 7.68 1.66
C PHE A 41 4.79 6.66 2.78
N GLY A 42 4.85 5.37 2.41
CA GLY A 42 4.80 4.23 3.32
C GLY A 42 5.84 3.17 2.96
N ILE A 43 6.12 2.27 3.90
CA ILE A 43 7.02 1.13 3.73
C ILE A 43 6.21 -0.16 3.69
N PHE A 44 6.47 -0.99 2.69
CA PHE A 44 5.90 -2.33 2.58
C PHE A 44 6.92 -3.37 3.01
N ILE A 45 6.50 -4.36 3.78
CA ILE A 45 7.35 -5.46 4.24
C ILE A 45 6.76 -6.79 3.79
N HIS A 46 7.48 -7.47 2.90
CA HIS A 46 7.22 -8.87 2.58
C HIS A 46 8.18 -9.75 3.35
N TRP A 47 7.70 -10.37 4.43
CA TRP A 47 8.53 -11.20 5.31
C TRP A 47 7.76 -12.39 5.87
N GLY A 48 8.38 -13.56 5.82
CA GLY A 48 7.84 -14.83 6.27
C GLY A 48 8.90 -15.93 6.16
N ILE A 49 8.48 -17.19 6.36
CA ILE A 49 9.39 -18.35 6.28
C ILE A 49 10.01 -18.51 4.89
N TYR A 50 9.39 -18.00 3.83
CA TYR A 50 9.94 -17.99 2.47
C TYR A 50 11.30 -17.25 2.39
N SER A 51 11.57 -16.31 3.29
CA SER A 51 12.86 -15.61 3.33
C SER A 51 14.04 -16.56 3.57
N MET A 52 13.81 -17.72 4.21
CA MET A 52 14.84 -18.73 4.45
C MET A 52 15.37 -19.35 3.15
N LEU A 53 14.52 -19.46 2.13
CA LEU A 53 14.93 -19.98 0.82
C LEU A 53 15.73 -18.96 0.00
N GLY A 54 15.59 -17.66 0.34
CA GLY A 54 16.27 -16.59 -0.37
C GLY A 54 15.91 -16.50 -1.86
N ASP A 55 14.68 -16.90 -2.20
CA ASP A 55 14.15 -16.95 -3.58
C ASP A 55 12.82 -16.18 -3.73
N GLY A 56 12.60 -15.20 -2.86
CA GLY A 56 11.41 -14.37 -2.85
C GLY A 56 10.21 -15.04 -2.17
N GLU A 57 9.09 -14.34 -2.14
CA GLU A 57 7.86 -14.76 -1.45
C GLU A 57 7.07 -15.84 -2.21
N TRP A 58 7.33 -16.01 -3.49
CA TRP A 58 6.75 -17.06 -4.34
C TRP A 58 7.55 -18.35 -4.36
N ALA A 59 8.56 -18.50 -3.49
CA ALA A 59 9.49 -19.63 -3.50
C ALA A 59 8.78 -20.99 -3.48
N MET A 60 7.70 -21.17 -2.70
CA MET A 60 6.93 -22.42 -2.66
C MET A 60 6.32 -22.78 -4.03
N HIS A 61 5.86 -21.80 -4.78
CA HIS A 61 5.30 -21.98 -6.13
C HIS A 61 6.40 -22.20 -7.17
N ASN A 62 7.44 -21.36 -7.15
CA ASN A 62 8.50 -21.35 -8.16
C ASN A 62 9.41 -22.57 -8.09
N LEU A 63 9.64 -23.11 -6.89
CA LEU A 63 10.43 -24.30 -6.64
C LEU A 63 9.61 -25.60 -6.64
N PRO A 64 8.40 -25.61 -7.18
CA PRO A 64 7.26 -26.53 -7.10
C PRO A 64 7.28 -27.48 -5.88
N MET A 65 7.37 -26.88 -4.67
CA MET A 65 7.39 -27.62 -3.41
C MET A 65 5.98 -28.04 -2.98
N THR A 66 5.88 -29.22 -2.39
CA THR A 66 4.67 -29.61 -1.66
C THR A 66 4.53 -28.79 -0.37
N PHE A 67 3.32 -28.66 0.15
CA PHE A 67 3.09 -27.98 1.43
C PHE A 67 3.81 -28.72 2.58
N GLU A 68 3.85 -30.06 2.54
CA GLU A 68 4.56 -30.87 3.54
C GLU A 68 6.06 -30.49 3.57
N GLU A 69 6.73 -30.48 2.42
CA GLU A 69 8.15 -30.09 2.34
C GLU A 69 8.38 -28.64 2.78
N TYR A 70 7.56 -27.73 2.29
CA TYR A 70 7.69 -26.31 2.59
C TYR A 70 7.42 -25.97 4.05
N SER A 71 6.44 -26.61 4.67
CA SER A 71 6.05 -26.34 6.07
C SER A 71 7.16 -26.66 7.08
N HIS A 72 8.10 -27.56 6.74
CA HIS A 72 9.27 -27.86 7.57
C HIS A 72 10.20 -26.65 7.76
N LEU A 73 10.14 -25.63 6.89
CA LEU A 73 10.89 -24.38 7.07
C LEU A 73 10.55 -23.71 8.40
N ALA A 74 9.31 -23.82 8.86
CA ALA A 74 8.89 -23.21 10.12
C ALA A 74 9.71 -23.68 11.31
N ALA A 75 10.11 -24.95 11.36
CA ALA A 75 10.94 -25.52 12.43
C ALA A 75 12.35 -24.92 12.51
N GLY A 76 12.84 -24.32 11.41
CA GLY A 76 14.13 -23.65 11.34
C GLY A 76 14.04 -22.12 11.39
N PHE A 77 12.85 -21.55 11.34
CA PHE A 77 12.68 -20.10 11.30
C PHE A 77 12.88 -19.46 12.69
N TYR A 78 14.05 -18.86 12.86
CA TYR A 78 14.45 -18.24 14.11
C TYR A 78 15.08 -16.85 13.86
N PRO A 79 14.27 -15.81 13.62
CA PRO A 79 14.74 -14.45 13.35
C PRO A 79 15.33 -13.76 14.59
N SER A 80 16.47 -14.27 15.06
CA SER A 80 17.11 -13.87 16.34
C SER A 80 17.53 -12.41 16.42
N ARG A 81 17.59 -11.71 15.28
CA ARG A 81 17.97 -10.30 15.17
C ARG A 81 16.81 -9.37 14.85
N PHE A 82 15.58 -9.88 14.88
CA PHE A 82 14.40 -9.05 14.71
C PHE A 82 14.22 -8.12 15.91
N ASP A 83 14.14 -6.83 15.61
CA ASP A 83 13.82 -5.76 16.57
C ASP A 83 12.79 -4.81 15.94
N ALA A 84 11.57 -4.85 16.46
CA ALA A 84 10.46 -4.05 15.98
C ALA A 84 10.73 -2.53 16.11
N LYS A 85 11.39 -2.12 17.19
CA LYS A 85 11.70 -0.70 17.44
C LYS A 85 12.76 -0.18 16.48
N GLU A 86 13.77 -1.00 16.16
CA GLU A 86 14.77 -0.63 15.14
C GLU A 86 14.12 -0.46 13.75
N TRP A 87 13.22 -1.37 13.38
CA TRP A 87 12.51 -1.25 12.11
C TRP A 87 11.67 0.03 12.04
N VAL A 88 10.84 0.27 13.05
CA VAL A 88 9.96 1.43 13.09
C VAL A 88 10.74 2.74 13.09
N ARG A 89 11.85 2.83 13.84
CA ARG A 89 12.72 4.01 13.82
C ARG A 89 13.34 4.25 12.45
N LEU A 90 13.84 3.19 11.78
CA LEU A 90 14.37 3.31 10.42
C LEU A 90 13.31 3.84 9.44
N PHE A 91 12.06 3.36 9.55
CA PHE A 91 10.99 3.81 8.66
C PHE A 91 10.59 5.26 8.92
N LYS A 92 10.57 5.68 10.17
CA LYS A 92 10.38 7.09 10.52
C LYS A 92 11.54 7.97 10.05
N GLU A 93 12.77 7.52 10.25
CA GLU A 93 13.97 8.20 9.72
C GLU A 93 13.92 8.33 8.20
N ALA A 94 13.36 7.33 7.51
CA ALA A 94 13.10 7.40 6.07
C ALA A 94 12.01 8.40 5.67
N GLY A 95 11.25 8.93 6.62
CA GLY A 95 10.14 9.85 6.38
C GLY A 95 8.79 9.16 6.15
N ALA A 96 8.69 7.85 6.29
CA ALA A 96 7.43 7.13 6.13
C ALA A 96 6.39 7.56 7.17
N LYS A 97 5.12 7.56 6.77
CA LYS A 97 3.98 7.90 7.63
C LYS A 97 3.18 6.66 8.05
N TYR A 98 3.37 5.55 7.36
CA TYR A 98 2.76 4.27 7.67
C TYR A 98 3.66 3.12 7.19
N MET A 99 3.40 1.94 7.72
CA MET A 99 3.96 0.69 7.20
C MET A 99 2.86 -0.34 6.96
N THR A 100 3.06 -1.18 5.96
CA THR A 100 2.23 -2.35 5.67
C THR A 100 3.11 -3.59 5.76
N ILE A 101 2.68 -4.63 6.46
CA ILE A 101 3.42 -5.89 6.58
C ILE A 101 2.55 -7.09 6.23
N THR A 102 3.13 -8.08 5.58
CA THR A 102 2.45 -9.36 5.32
C THR A 102 2.14 -10.07 6.64
N SER A 103 0.87 -10.04 7.05
CA SER A 103 0.40 -10.82 8.20
C SER A 103 0.31 -12.30 7.86
N ARG A 104 -0.09 -12.60 6.63
CA ARG A 104 -0.09 -13.93 5.99
C ARG A 104 0.00 -13.75 4.48
N HIS A 105 1.01 -14.36 3.85
CA HIS A 105 1.17 -14.39 2.39
C HIS A 105 0.54 -15.64 1.77
N HIS A 106 0.70 -15.88 0.49
CA HIS A 106 0.10 -16.99 -0.27
C HIS A 106 0.52 -18.38 0.23
N ASP A 107 1.67 -18.50 0.88
CA ASP A 107 2.16 -19.73 1.51
C ASP A 107 1.34 -20.16 2.74
N GLY A 108 0.43 -19.31 3.20
CA GLY A 108 -0.47 -19.55 4.32
C GLY A 108 0.16 -19.43 5.70
N PHE A 109 1.48 -19.11 5.79
CA PHE A 109 2.15 -18.94 7.08
C PHE A 109 1.76 -17.62 7.73
N SER A 110 1.26 -17.68 8.97
CA SER A 110 0.83 -16.50 9.71
C SER A 110 1.95 -15.96 10.58
N MET A 111 2.29 -14.67 10.40
CA MET A 111 3.33 -13.95 11.16
C MET A 111 2.85 -13.43 12.52
N PHE A 112 1.74 -13.94 13.04
CA PHE A 112 1.07 -13.53 14.27
C PHE A 112 0.47 -14.71 15.04
N ALA A 113 0.19 -14.53 16.33
CA ALA A 113 -0.38 -15.53 17.22
C ALA A 113 -1.87 -15.77 16.93
N THR A 114 -2.17 -16.43 15.81
CA THR A 114 -3.55 -16.82 15.47
C THR A 114 -3.97 -18.11 16.15
N LYS A 115 -5.20 -18.14 16.64
CA LYS A 115 -5.84 -19.38 17.15
C LYS A 115 -6.49 -20.19 16.03
N ALA A 116 -6.69 -19.59 14.87
CA ALA A 116 -7.37 -20.22 13.74
C ALA A 116 -6.49 -21.28 13.04
N SER A 117 -5.17 -21.23 13.21
CA SER A 117 -4.22 -22.19 12.62
C SER A 117 -2.97 -22.33 13.46
N PRO A 118 -2.46 -23.57 13.68
CA PRO A 118 -1.16 -23.80 14.33
C PRO A 118 0.02 -23.44 13.40
N TYR A 119 -0.22 -23.21 12.11
CA TYR A 119 0.79 -22.83 11.13
C TYR A 119 1.07 -21.33 11.22
N ASN A 120 1.69 -20.94 12.34
CA ASN A 120 2.00 -19.55 12.66
C ASN A 120 3.36 -19.44 13.35
N ILE A 121 3.89 -18.21 13.40
CA ILE A 121 5.24 -17.92 13.93
C ILE A 121 5.42 -18.29 15.41
N VAL A 122 4.36 -18.26 16.20
CA VAL A 122 4.43 -18.56 17.63
C VAL A 122 4.40 -20.06 17.90
N ASP A 123 3.50 -20.79 17.23
CA ASP A 123 3.27 -22.21 17.51
C ASP A 123 4.20 -23.12 16.69
N ALA A 124 4.45 -22.78 15.42
CA ALA A 124 5.19 -23.63 14.49
C ALA A 124 6.71 -23.38 14.50
N THR A 125 7.20 -22.31 15.11
CA THR A 125 8.63 -21.97 15.09
C THR A 125 9.28 -22.01 16.46
N PRO A 126 10.60 -22.19 16.55
CA PRO A 126 11.33 -22.06 17.82
C PRO A 126 11.42 -20.59 18.32
N PHE A 127 11.08 -19.62 17.48
CA PHE A 127 11.13 -18.19 17.80
C PHE A 127 10.09 -17.79 18.85
N ARG A 128 8.86 -18.31 18.77
CA ARG A 128 7.77 -18.16 19.74
C ARG A 128 7.41 -16.73 20.14
N ARG A 129 7.64 -15.76 19.26
CA ARG A 129 7.30 -14.35 19.47
C ARG A 129 6.27 -13.93 18.42
N ASP A 130 5.34 -13.07 18.82
CA ASP A 130 4.34 -12.48 17.93
C ASP A 130 4.91 -11.18 17.32
N VAL A 131 5.41 -11.29 16.09
CA VAL A 131 6.03 -10.17 15.37
C VAL A 131 5.06 -9.03 15.16
N LEU A 132 3.80 -9.31 14.83
CA LEU A 132 2.82 -8.25 14.57
C LEU A 132 2.43 -7.54 15.87
N LYS A 133 2.43 -8.23 17.00
CA LYS A 133 2.20 -7.61 18.31
C LYS A 133 3.33 -6.63 18.66
N GLU A 134 4.57 -7.05 18.52
CA GLU A 134 5.73 -6.20 18.77
C GLU A 134 5.76 -4.98 17.82
N LEU A 135 5.45 -5.17 16.54
CA LEU A 135 5.36 -4.07 15.59
C LEU A 135 4.20 -3.13 15.92
N SER A 136 3.04 -3.65 16.36
CA SER A 136 1.90 -2.79 16.72
C SER A 136 2.23 -1.90 17.91
N GLU A 137 2.94 -2.43 18.91
CA GLU A 137 3.40 -1.69 20.08
C GLU A 137 4.44 -0.63 19.70
N ALA A 138 5.44 -1.01 18.89
CA ALA A 138 6.46 -0.08 18.43
C ALA A 138 5.89 1.04 17.54
N CYS A 139 4.95 0.71 16.65
CA CYS A 139 4.26 1.69 15.82
C CYS A 139 3.43 2.67 16.65
N ALA A 140 2.70 2.17 17.66
CA ALA A 140 1.93 3.01 18.57
C ALA A 140 2.82 3.95 19.38
N GLU A 141 3.95 3.44 19.92
CA GLU A 141 4.94 4.23 20.67
C GLU A 141 5.53 5.37 19.82
N GLU A 142 5.81 5.10 18.54
CA GLU A 142 6.46 6.04 17.63
C GLU A 142 5.48 6.87 16.77
N GLY A 143 4.17 6.61 16.87
CA GLY A 143 3.14 7.31 16.10
C GLY A 143 3.18 7.01 14.58
N LEU A 144 3.64 5.80 14.20
CA LEU A 144 3.58 5.30 12.83
C LEU A 144 2.29 4.49 12.63
N LYS A 145 1.53 4.73 11.56
CA LYS A 145 0.35 3.91 11.25
C LYS A 145 0.78 2.51 10.82
N LEU A 146 0.12 1.48 11.37
CA LEU A 146 0.33 0.08 10.99
C LEU A 146 -0.82 -0.41 10.13
N ASN A 147 -0.49 -1.05 9.01
CA ASN A 147 -1.41 -1.72 8.10
C ASN A 147 -1.02 -3.19 7.97
N PHE A 148 -2.00 -4.06 7.77
CA PHE A 148 -1.76 -5.48 7.52
C PHE A 148 -2.10 -5.85 6.08
N TYR A 149 -1.13 -6.41 5.36
CA TYR A 149 -1.40 -7.18 4.17
C TYR A 149 -1.96 -8.56 4.57
N TYR A 150 -2.99 -9.00 3.90
CA TYR A 150 -3.60 -10.30 4.09
C TYR A 150 -3.94 -10.95 2.76
N SER A 151 -3.41 -12.14 2.49
CA SER A 151 -3.70 -12.88 1.27
C SER A 151 -5.05 -13.59 1.32
N HIS A 152 -5.91 -13.37 0.32
CA HIS A 152 -7.06 -14.20 0.05
C HIS A 152 -6.67 -15.60 -0.46
N LEU A 153 -5.59 -15.66 -1.25
CA LEU A 153 -5.02 -16.91 -1.76
C LEU A 153 -4.27 -17.66 -0.65
N ASP A 154 -4.38 -18.99 -0.64
CA ASP A 154 -3.68 -19.85 0.31
C ASP A 154 -3.25 -21.18 -0.32
N TRP A 155 -1.96 -21.41 -0.39
CA TRP A 155 -1.39 -22.65 -0.92
C TRP A 155 -1.31 -23.76 0.12
N SER A 156 -1.49 -23.46 1.40
CA SER A 156 -1.34 -24.44 2.49
C SER A 156 -2.63 -25.20 2.80
N ARG A 157 -3.79 -24.57 2.58
CA ARG A 157 -5.06 -25.10 3.12
C ARG A 157 -5.79 -26.03 2.14
N ASN A 158 -6.29 -27.14 2.68
CA ASN A 158 -7.08 -28.10 1.91
C ASN A 158 -8.46 -27.55 1.52
N ASP A 159 -9.09 -26.76 2.40
CA ASP A 159 -10.40 -26.15 2.18
C ASP A 159 -10.38 -24.94 1.19
N TYR A 160 -9.19 -24.48 0.76
CA TYR A 160 -9.05 -23.60 -0.41
C TYR A 160 -9.34 -24.41 -1.69
N TYR A 161 -10.62 -24.67 -1.94
CA TYR A 161 -11.10 -25.50 -3.04
C TYR A 161 -12.42 -24.94 -3.61
N PRO A 162 -12.65 -24.91 -4.95
CA PRO A 162 -11.72 -25.39 -6.01
C PRO A 162 -10.41 -24.58 -6.07
N ARG A 163 -9.35 -25.24 -6.54
CA ARG A 163 -8.02 -24.65 -6.68
C ARG A 163 -8.03 -23.50 -7.67
N GLY A 164 -7.19 -22.49 -7.41
CA GLY A 164 -6.88 -21.43 -8.34
C GLY A 164 -5.80 -21.80 -9.36
N ASN A 165 -5.18 -20.78 -9.91
CA ASN A 165 -4.17 -20.92 -10.97
C ASN A 165 -2.77 -21.21 -10.43
N THR A 166 -2.50 -20.92 -9.16
CA THR A 166 -1.17 -21.00 -8.54
C THR A 166 -1.08 -22.04 -7.43
N GLY A 167 0.14 -22.35 -6.97
CA GLY A 167 0.38 -23.32 -5.88
C GLY A 167 -0.12 -24.73 -6.15
N ARG A 168 -0.22 -25.15 -7.40
CA ARG A 168 -0.76 -26.48 -7.76
C ARG A 168 0.12 -27.62 -7.30
N ALA A 169 1.43 -27.39 -7.16
CA ALA A 169 2.38 -28.38 -6.66
C ALA A 169 2.28 -28.63 -5.15
N ALA A 170 1.48 -27.86 -4.41
CA ALA A 170 1.38 -27.95 -2.95
C ALA A 170 0.88 -29.31 -2.42
N GLY A 171 0.41 -30.22 -3.28
CA GLY A 171 -0.01 -31.58 -2.87
C GLY A 171 -1.33 -31.66 -2.10
N ARG A 172 -2.15 -30.61 -2.18
CA ARG A 172 -3.44 -30.55 -1.50
C ARG A 172 -4.47 -31.47 -2.18
N PRO A 173 -5.43 -32.06 -1.44
CA PRO A 173 -6.48 -32.90 -2.03
C PRO A 173 -7.34 -32.13 -3.00
N GLU A 174 -7.95 -32.83 -3.98
CA GLU A 174 -8.88 -32.28 -4.97
C GLU A 174 -10.33 -32.20 -4.43
N GLU A 175 -10.45 -31.87 -3.15
CA GLU A 175 -11.71 -31.68 -2.43
C GLU A 175 -11.53 -30.70 -1.27
N GLY A 176 -12.59 -30.00 -0.87
CA GLY A 176 -12.55 -29.07 0.24
C GLY A 176 -13.86 -28.29 0.39
N ASP A 177 -14.05 -27.68 1.54
CA ASP A 177 -15.20 -26.83 1.84
C ASP A 177 -14.79 -25.34 1.75
N TRP A 178 -15.21 -24.69 0.68
CA TRP A 178 -14.97 -23.27 0.46
C TRP A 178 -15.50 -22.36 1.57
N ASN A 179 -16.65 -22.69 2.16
CA ASN A 179 -17.18 -21.90 3.27
C ASN A 179 -16.32 -22.05 4.53
N SER A 180 -15.72 -23.23 4.77
CA SER A 180 -14.73 -23.41 5.83
C SER A 180 -13.53 -22.46 5.63
N TYR A 181 -13.03 -22.32 4.40
CA TYR A 181 -11.95 -21.40 4.10
C TYR A 181 -12.34 -19.94 4.33
N LEU A 182 -13.52 -19.49 3.87
CA LEU A 182 -14.00 -18.13 4.12
C LEU A 182 -14.14 -17.85 5.63
N ASN A 183 -14.67 -18.80 6.40
CA ASN A 183 -14.78 -18.67 7.85
C ASN A 183 -13.41 -18.59 8.54
N PHE A 184 -12.44 -19.36 8.06
CA PHE A 184 -11.06 -19.29 8.54
C PHE A 184 -10.44 -17.88 8.32
N MET A 185 -10.58 -17.32 7.11
CA MET A 185 -10.10 -15.97 6.84
C MET A 185 -10.75 -14.94 7.75
N ASN A 186 -12.08 -15.01 7.90
CA ASN A 186 -12.84 -14.08 8.74
C ASN A 186 -12.45 -14.19 10.23
N ALA A 187 -12.12 -15.40 10.71
CA ALA A 187 -11.60 -15.59 12.07
C ALA A 187 -10.25 -14.91 12.25
N GLN A 188 -9.30 -15.11 11.32
CA GLN A 188 -7.98 -14.44 11.37
C GLN A 188 -8.09 -12.91 11.26
N LEU A 189 -8.94 -12.40 10.37
CA LEU A 189 -9.18 -10.95 10.22
C LEU A 189 -9.77 -10.37 11.50
N THR A 190 -10.69 -11.10 12.16
CA THR A 190 -11.23 -10.70 13.46
C THR A 190 -10.12 -10.60 14.51
N GLU A 191 -9.22 -11.58 14.57
CA GLU A 191 -8.06 -11.54 15.49
C GLU A 191 -7.15 -10.34 15.20
N LEU A 192 -6.81 -10.09 13.93
CA LEU A 192 -5.97 -8.95 13.52
C LEU A 192 -6.61 -7.60 13.90
N LEU A 193 -7.92 -7.48 13.78
CA LEU A 193 -8.64 -6.25 14.07
C LEU A 193 -8.94 -6.05 15.57
N THR A 194 -8.83 -7.09 16.41
CA THR A 194 -9.17 -6.99 17.83
C THR A 194 -7.95 -7.02 18.76
N ASN A 195 -6.83 -7.63 18.34
CA ASN A 195 -5.71 -7.92 19.24
C ASN A 195 -4.49 -6.98 19.05
N TYR A 196 -4.45 -6.20 17.97
CA TYR A 196 -3.25 -5.44 17.56
C TYR A 196 -3.44 -3.91 17.60
N GLY A 197 -4.50 -3.44 18.28
CA GLY A 197 -4.81 -2.02 18.42
C GLY A 197 -5.48 -1.43 17.17
N PRO A 198 -5.50 -0.11 17.02
CA PRO A 198 -6.08 0.55 15.85
C PRO A 198 -5.24 0.27 14.60
N ILE A 199 -5.85 -0.32 13.58
CA ILE A 199 -5.22 -0.63 12.30
C ILE A 199 -5.61 0.42 11.26
N GLY A 200 -4.64 0.91 10.49
CA GLY A 200 -4.89 1.91 9.46
C GLY A 200 -5.59 1.32 8.23
N CYS A 201 -5.13 0.16 7.77
CA CYS A 201 -5.66 -0.51 6.58
C CYS A 201 -5.49 -2.03 6.65
N ILE A 202 -6.47 -2.76 6.12
CA ILE A 202 -6.31 -4.14 5.65
C ILE A 202 -6.06 -4.09 4.15
N TRP A 203 -4.89 -4.51 3.75
CA TRP A 203 -4.38 -4.56 2.38
C TRP A 203 -4.53 -5.97 1.83
N PHE A 204 -5.55 -6.21 1.01
CA PHE A 204 -5.83 -7.53 0.45
C PHE A 204 -5.11 -7.80 -0.86
N ASP A 205 -4.91 -9.10 -1.14
CA ASP A 205 -4.33 -9.61 -2.37
C ASP A 205 -4.80 -11.05 -2.64
N GLY A 206 -4.65 -11.51 -3.88
CA GLY A 206 -4.79 -12.92 -4.23
C GLY A 206 -6.18 -13.36 -4.69
N VAL A 207 -7.20 -12.50 -4.72
CA VAL A 207 -8.53 -12.89 -5.27
C VAL A 207 -8.45 -13.24 -6.75
N TRP A 208 -7.50 -12.67 -7.47
CA TRP A 208 -7.21 -12.92 -8.88
C TRP A 208 -6.80 -14.36 -9.20
N ASP A 209 -6.34 -15.13 -8.20
CA ASP A 209 -5.92 -16.54 -8.39
C ASP A 209 -7.04 -17.43 -8.95
N LYS A 210 -8.28 -17.15 -8.60
CA LYS A 210 -9.42 -17.88 -9.14
C LYS A 210 -9.95 -17.29 -10.47
N GLY A 211 -9.53 -16.08 -10.81
CA GLY A 211 -10.05 -15.36 -11.98
C GLY A 211 -11.52 -15.00 -11.84
N GLY A 212 -12.10 -14.57 -12.94
CA GLY A 212 -13.53 -14.24 -13.05
C GLY A 212 -13.81 -12.76 -13.30
N SER A 213 -15.05 -12.47 -13.63
CA SER A 213 -15.58 -11.11 -13.72
C SER A 213 -15.73 -10.50 -12.32
N HIS A 214 -15.94 -9.20 -12.25
CA HIS A 214 -16.20 -8.49 -10.99
C HIS A 214 -17.33 -9.14 -10.18
N GLU A 215 -18.43 -9.52 -10.82
CA GLU A 215 -19.57 -10.18 -10.16
C GLU A 215 -19.21 -11.58 -9.65
N GLU A 216 -18.46 -12.37 -10.43
CA GLU A 216 -18.03 -13.71 -10.04
C GLU A 216 -17.06 -13.68 -8.86
N ILE A 217 -16.13 -12.71 -8.83
CA ILE A 217 -15.20 -12.49 -7.72
C ILE A 217 -15.99 -12.11 -6.47
N GLU A 218 -16.88 -11.12 -6.55
CA GLU A 218 -17.75 -10.72 -5.43
C GLU A 218 -18.51 -11.92 -4.86
N LYS A 219 -19.15 -12.70 -5.71
CA LYS A 219 -19.94 -13.87 -5.30
C LYS A 219 -19.06 -14.97 -4.69
N THR A 220 -17.91 -15.25 -5.29
CA THR A 220 -17.02 -16.32 -4.84
C THR A 220 -16.42 -15.99 -3.49
N TRP A 221 -15.91 -14.78 -3.31
CA TRP A 221 -15.20 -14.35 -2.12
C TRP A 221 -16.09 -13.73 -1.06
N LYS A 222 -17.34 -13.38 -1.39
CA LYS A 222 -18.29 -12.66 -0.53
C LYS A 222 -17.67 -11.37 0.04
N LEU A 223 -17.02 -10.60 -0.83
CA LEU A 223 -16.23 -9.44 -0.44
C LEU A 223 -17.04 -8.41 0.33
N SER A 224 -18.25 -8.08 -0.11
CA SER A 224 -19.13 -7.13 0.58
C SER A 224 -19.50 -7.60 1.99
N GLU A 225 -19.65 -8.91 2.23
CA GLU A 225 -19.90 -9.45 3.57
C GLU A 225 -18.66 -9.34 4.46
N GLN A 226 -17.48 -9.68 3.90
CA GLN A 226 -16.19 -9.59 4.60
C GLN A 226 -15.84 -8.14 4.94
N TYR A 227 -15.98 -7.22 3.99
CA TYR A 227 -15.68 -5.79 4.19
C TYR A 227 -16.61 -5.17 5.23
N ARG A 228 -17.89 -5.53 5.21
CA ARG A 228 -18.87 -5.09 6.21
C ARG A 228 -18.52 -5.61 7.61
N MET A 229 -18.06 -6.85 7.73
CA MET A 229 -17.55 -7.41 8.99
C MET A 229 -16.36 -6.59 9.50
N ILE A 230 -15.37 -6.32 8.65
CA ILE A 230 -14.16 -5.55 8.99
C ILE A 230 -14.53 -4.17 9.50
N HIS A 231 -15.35 -3.41 8.77
CA HIS A 231 -15.82 -2.08 9.19
C HIS A 231 -16.67 -2.11 10.45
N SER A 232 -17.37 -3.22 10.73
CA SER A 232 -18.14 -3.36 11.97
C SER A 232 -17.25 -3.54 13.21
N ILE A 233 -16.05 -4.14 13.04
CA ILE A 233 -15.08 -4.34 14.12
C ILE A 233 -14.26 -3.07 14.36
N GLN A 234 -13.72 -2.47 13.30
CA GLN A 234 -13.01 -1.19 13.38
C GLN A 234 -13.58 -0.22 12.32
N PRO A 235 -14.54 0.66 12.67
CA PRO A 235 -15.18 1.55 11.71
C PRO A 235 -14.23 2.52 10.99
N GLY A 236 -13.08 2.78 11.57
CA GLY A 236 -12.05 3.66 10.98
C GLY A 236 -11.05 2.96 10.07
N VAL A 237 -10.99 1.62 10.06
CA VAL A 237 -10.02 0.90 9.22
C VAL A 237 -10.34 1.11 7.73
N MET A 238 -9.29 1.27 6.93
CA MET A 238 -9.42 1.31 5.48
C MET A 238 -9.30 -0.11 4.89
N ILE A 239 -9.95 -0.33 3.76
CA ILE A 239 -9.83 -1.56 2.98
C ILE A 239 -9.32 -1.21 1.59
N GLY A 240 -8.28 -1.90 1.17
CA GLY A 240 -7.80 -1.92 -0.20
C GLY A 240 -7.55 -3.35 -0.66
N ASN A 241 -7.73 -3.61 -1.95
CA ASN A 241 -7.56 -4.95 -2.50
C ASN A 241 -6.86 -4.91 -3.86
N ASN A 242 -5.75 -5.61 -3.97
CA ASN A 242 -4.94 -5.71 -5.19
C ASN A 242 -5.52 -6.74 -6.17
N HIS A 243 -6.75 -6.52 -6.59
CA HIS A 243 -7.49 -7.40 -7.51
C HIS A 243 -7.30 -7.06 -9.00
N HIS A 244 -6.64 -5.94 -9.31
CA HIS A 244 -6.37 -5.47 -10.68
C HIS A 244 -7.62 -5.12 -11.51
N LEU A 245 -8.71 -4.80 -10.84
CA LEU A 245 -10.01 -4.45 -11.44
C LEU A 245 -10.48 -3.06 -10.97
N GLY A 246 -11.68 -2.68 -11.35
CA GLY A 246 -12.38 -1.55 -10.76
C GLY A 246 -12.72 -1.81 -9.29
N VAL A 247 -12.90 -0.74 -8.52
CA VAL A 247 -13.14 -0.76 -7.07
C VAL A 247 -14.43 -1.53 -6.72
N PHE A 248 -14.40 -2.37 -5.70
CA PHE A 248 -15.57 -3.03 -5.14
C PHE A 248 -16.22 -2.17 -4.05
N GLU A 249 -17.50 -2.42 -3.81
CA GLU A 249 -18.24 -1.75 -2.74
C GLU A 249 -17.62 -2.08 -1.36
N GLY A 250 -17.30 -1.04 -0.59
CA GLY A 250 -16.66 -1.18 0.71
C GLY A 250 -15.14 -1.00 0.69
N GLU A 251 -14.53 -0.82 -0.47
CA GLU A 251 -13.13 -0.42 -0.56
C GLU A 251 -12.95 1.08 -0.31
N ASP A 252 -11.86 1.40 0.37
CA ASP A 252 -11.56 2.75 0.86
C ASP A 252 -10.37 3.39 0.14
N MET A 253 -9.68 2.63 -0.69
CA MET A 253 -8.54 3.05 -1.50
C MET A 253 -8.40 2.18 -2.74
N GLN A 254 -7.71 2.70 -3.76
CA GLN A 254 -7.35 1.96 -4.97
C GLN A 254 -5.84 1.80 -5.09
N MET A 255 -5.40 0.64 -5.50
CA MET A 255 -4.00 0.25 -5.57
C MET A 255 -3.55 0.00 -7.01
N PHE A 256 -2.26 0.29 -7.27
CA PHE A 256 -1.59 0.10 -8.56
C PHE A 256 -0.25 -0.61 -8.31
N GLU A 257 -0.17 -1.87 -8.69
CA GLU A 257 1.02 -2.68 -8.50
C GLU A 257 2.06 -2.38 -9.58
N GLN A 258 3.27 -1.97 -9.15
CA GLN A 258 4.43 -1.64 -9.99
C GLN A 258 4.17 -0.53 -11.04
N ASP A 259 3.01 0.12 -10.99
CA ASP A 259 2.61 1.18 -11.92
C ASP A 259 2.12 2.43 -11.16
N LEU A 260 2.18 3.59 -11.80
CA LEU A 260 1.47 4.78 -11.34
C LEU A 260 0.00 4.72 -11.77
N PRO A 261 -0.92 5.42 -11.08
CA PRO A 261 -2.31 5.50 -11.49
C PRO A 261 -2.48 5.86 -12.97
N GLY A 262 -3.25 5.03 -13.68
CA GLY A 262 -3.51 5.19 -15.12
C GLY A 262 -2.41 4.64 -16.04
N GLN A 263 -1.35 4.05 -15.50
CA GLN A 263 -0.36 3.28 -16.27
C GLN A 263 -0.67 1.78 -16.23
N ASN A 264 -0.13 1.05 -17.21
CA ASN A 264 -0.18 -0.42 -17.27
C ASN A 264 1.10 -0.97 -17.89
N THR A 265 2.27 -0.54 -17.39
CA THR A 265 3.58 -0.99 -17.87
C THR A 265 3.97 -2.34 -17.29
N ALA A 266 3.52 -2.62 -16.08
CA ALA A 266 3.68 -3.91 -15.41
C ALA A 266 2.66 -4.96 -15.89
N GLY A 267 1.58 -4.53 -16.55
CA GLY A 267 0.56 -5.44 -17.10
C GLY A 267 -0.58 -5.80 -16.14
N HIS A 268 -0.59 -5.25 -14.94
CA HIS A 268 -1.60 -5.57 -13.91
C HIS A 268 -2.84 -4.67 -13.96
N SER A 269 -2.77 -3.50 -14.59
CA SER A 269 -3.80 -2.46 -14.50
C SER A 269 -4.65 -2.27 -15.78
N ALA A 270 -4.66 -3.24 -16.68
CA ALA A 270 -5.32 -3.13 -17.98
C ALA A 270 -6.82 -2.77 -17.89
N ASN A 271 -7.50 -3.19 -16.83
CA ASN A 271 -8.93 -2.99 -16.63
C ASN A 271 -9.24 -1.99 -15.49
N SER A 272 -8.24 -1.30 -14.96
CA SER A 272 -8.40 -0.35 -13.87
C SER A 272 -8.79 1.03 -14.40
N VAL A 273 -9.92 1.56 -13.94
CA VAL A 273 -10.27 2.96 -14.07
C VAL A 273 -9.84 3.68 -12.80
N VAL A 274 -9.06 4.74 -12.92
CA VAL A 274 -8.56 5.49 -11.75
C VAL A 274 -9.73 6.17 -11.05
N SER A 275 -9.87 5.92 -9.75
CA SER A 275 -10.89 6.57 -8.92
C SER A 275 -10.58 8.06 -8.76
N GLU A 276 -11.60 8.89 -8.90
CA GLU A 276 -11.52 10.33 -8.66
C GLU A 276 -11.77 10.71 -7.19
N THR A 277 -12.28 9.77 -6.39
CA THR A 277 -12.77 10.04 -5.02
C THR A 277 -12.05 9.28 -3.94
N LEU A 278 -11.44 8.14 -4.25
CA LEU A 278 -10.71 7.35 -3.29
C LEU A 278 -9.23 7.72 -3.24
N PRO A 279 -8.58 7.56 -2.08
CA PRO A 279 -7.13 7.56 -1.98
C PRO A 279 -6.50 6.57 -2.96
N LEU A 280 -5.36 6.93 -3.53
CA LEU A 280 -4.61 6.11 -4.46
C LEU A 280 -3.27 5.69 -3.85
N GLU A 281 -2.84 4.47 -4.13
CA GLU A 281 -1.55 3.96 -3.71
C GLU A 281 -0.86 3.22 -4.87
N THR A 282 0.42 3.50 -5.04
CA THR A 282 1.34 2.76 -5.92
C THR A 282 2.26 1.92 -5.04
N CYS A 283 2.23 0.60 -5.16
CA CYS A 283 3.17 -0.28 -4.47
C CYS A 283 4.27 -0.75 -5.41
N VAL A 284 5.53 -0.54 -5.02
CA VAL A 284 6.71 -0.81 -5.86
C VAL A 284 7.81 -1.44 -5.05
N THR A 285 8.50 -2.41 -5.62
CA THR A 285 9.67 -3.03 -5.00
C THR A 285 10.91 -2.12 -5.09
N MET A 286 11.73 -2.10 -4.03
CA MET A 286 13.00 -1.37 -4.04
C MET A 286 14.04 -2.05 -4.97
N ASN A 287 13.98 -3.36 -5.08
CA ASN A 287 14.78 -4.22 -5.96
C ASN A 287 13.89 -4.98 -6.96
N GLY A 288 14.20 -6.18 -7.37
CA GLY A 288 13.41 -6.95 -8.33
C GLY A 288 12.35 -7.87 -7.73
N ASN A 289 12.32 -8.03 -6.39
CA ASN A 289 11.44 -8.98 -5.70
C ASN A 289 10.72 -8.34 -4.51
N TRP A 290 9.56 -8.88 -4.12
CA TRP A 290 8.85 -8.45 -2.92
C TRP A 290 9.53 -9.02 -1.67
N GLY A 291 9.68 -10.35 -1.56
CA GLY A 291 10.39 -11.01 -0.47
C GLY A 291 11.92 -11.01 -0.65
N TYR A 292 12.63 -11.42 0.38
CA TYR A 292 14.10 -11.52 0.33
C TYR A 292 14.56 -12.51 -0.75
N GLN A 293 15.42 -12.01 -1.64
CA GLN A 293 16.02 -12.79 -2.72
C GLN A 293 17.55 -12.59 -2.66
N VAL A 294 18.28 -13.66 -2.36
CA VAL A 294 19.73 -13.59 -2.09
C VAL A 294 20.55 -13.14 -3.31
N ARG A 295 20.09 -13.47 -4.51
CA ARG A 295 20.76 -13.16 -5.78
C ARG A 295 20.40 -11.78 -6.32
N ASP A 296 19.29 -11.19 -5.85
CA ASP A 296 18.83 -9.89 -6.34
C ASP A 296 19.65 -8.75 -5.72
N LYS A 297 20.44 -8.12 -6.56
CA LYS A 297 21.25 -6.93 -6.23
C LYS A 297 20.81 -5.70 -7.02
N ALA A 298 19.70 -5.80 -7.76
CA ALA A 298 19.20 -4.76 -8.64
C ALA A 298 18.40 -3.69 -7.88
N TYR A 299 18.97 -3.16 -6.81
CA TYR A 299 18.34 -2.07 -6.06
C TYR A 299 18.29 -0.79 -6.89
N LYS A 300 17.10 -0.18 -6.96
CA LYS A 300 16.91 1.15 -7.55
C LYS A 300 17.85 2.16 -6.87
N SER A 301 18.37 3.11 -7.62
CA SER A 301 19.18 4.18 -7.04
C SER A 301 18.33 5.10 -6.14
N VAL A 302 19.00 5.81 -5.23
CA VAL A 302 18.30 6.83 -4.40
C VAL A 302 17.59 7.87 -5.27
N ALA A 303 18.22 8.27 -6.37
CA ALA A 303 17.64 9.20 -7.33
C ALA A 303 16.36 8.65 -7.98
N ASP A 304 16.35 7.37 -8.37
CA ASP A 304 15.16 6.75 -8.95
C ASP A 304 14.03 6.63 -7.93
N LEU A 305 14.36 6.29 -6.68
CA LEU A 305 13.37 6.20 -5.59
C LEU A 305 12.75 7.57 -5.25
N ILE A 306 13.54 8.63 -5.22
CA ILE A 306 13.05 10.00 -5.03
C ILE A 306 12.15 10.41 -6.20
N ARG A 307 12.57 10.17 -7.44
CA ARG A 307 11.76 10.45 -8.64
C ARG A 307 10.44 9.69 -8.64
N LEU A 308 10.47 8.43 -8.19
CA LEU A 308 9.27 7.61 -8.07
C LEU A 308 8.30 8.20 -7.03
N LEU A 309 8.80 8.62 -5.86
CA LEU A 309 7.99 9.26 -4.83
C LEU A 309 7.35 10.58 -5.34
N VAL A 310 8.16 11.41 -5.99
CA VAL A 310 7.68 12.68 -6.58
C VAL A 310 6.61 12.43 -7.65
N LYS A 311 6.82 11.44 -8.51
CA LYS A 311 5.83 11.06 -9.54
C LYS A 311 4.55 10.47 -8.93
N ALA A 312 4.66 9.64 -7.89
CA ALA A 312 3.48 9.12 -7.18
C ALA A 312 2.66 10.30 -6.59
N ALA A 313 3.31 11.22 -5.87
CA ALA A 313 2.65 12.40 -5.31
C ALA A 313 2.00 13.27 -6.40
N SER A 314 2.66 13.45 -7.55
CA SER A 314 2.11 14.21 -8.69
C SER A 314 0.90 13.54 -9.35
N ASN A 315 0.73 12.24 -9.19
CA ASN A 315 -0.44 11.47 -9.61
C ASN A 315 -1.47 11.29 -8.48
N ASN A 316 -1.36 12.09 -7.44
CA ASN A 316 -2.22 12.05 -6.25
C ASN A 316 -2.20 10.72 -5.51
N ALA A 317 -1.15 9.93 -5.67
CA ALA A 317 -0.97 8.63 -5.04
C ALA A 317 0.09 8.65 -3.93
N ASN A 318 -0.04 7.73 -3.00
CA ASN A 318 1.03 7.38 -2.08
C ASN A 318 2.01 6.42 -2.77
N LEU A 319 3.28 6.50 -2.42
CA LEU A 319 4.26 5.46 -2.70
C LEU A 319 4.34 4.52 -1.50
N LEU A 320 4.01 3.25 -1.70
CA LEU A 320 4.26 2.15 -0.77
C LEU A 320 5.50 1.38 -1.26
N LEU A 321 6.67 1.68 -0.67
CA LEU A 321 7.96 1.15 -1.12
C LEU A 321 8.30 -0.14 -0.38
N ASN A 322 8.43 -1.23 -1.12
CA ASN A 322 8.65 -2.56 -0.55
C ASN A 322 10.12 -2.89 -0.31
N ILE A 323 10.37 -3.54 0.82
CA ILE A 323 11.61 -4.21 1.17
C ILE A 323 11.34 -5.62 1.69
N GLY A 324 12.26 -6.55 1.42
CA GLY A 324 12.23 -7.94 1.92
C GLY A 324 13.30 -8.15 3.00
N PRO A 325 12.92 -8.24 4.29
CA PRO A 325 13.86 -8.56 5.36
C PRO A 325 14.48 -9.95 5.22
N ARG A 326 15.71 -10.09 5.73
CA ARG A 326 16.44 -11.36 5.78
C ARG A 326 15.77 -12.35 6.77
N PRO A 327 16.04 -13.65 6.65
CA PRO A 327 15.45 -14.66 7.55
C PRO A 327 15.86 -14.47 9.02
N ASP A 328 16.98 -13.81 9.30
CA ASP A 328 17.40 -13.47 10.67
C ASP A 328 16.67 -12.27 11.29
N GLY A 329 15.78 -11.62 10.52
CA GLY A 329 15.01 -10.45 10.93
C GLY A 329 15.69 -9.11 10.66
N THR A 330 16.86 -9.09 10.00
CA THR A 330 17.53 -7.82 9.66
C THR A 330 17.02 -7.25 8.34
N ILE A 331 16.95 -5.92 8.26
CA ILE A 331 16.75 -5.19 7.01
C ILE A 331 18.07 -5.25 6.20
N PRO A 332 18.05 -5.60 4.91
CA PRO A 332 19.24 -5.54 4.07
C PRO A 332 19.89 -4.16 4.12
N GLU A 333 21.22 -4.12 4.24
CA GLU A 333 21.96 -2.86 4.37
C GLU A 333 21.74 -1.94 3.17
N GLU A 334 21.66 -2.53 1.97
CA GLU A 334 21.38 -1.82 0.73
C GLU A 334 20.03 -1.07 0.77
N ALA A 335 19.01 -1.68 1.42
CA ALA A 335 17.71 -1.06 1.60
C ALA A 335 17.78 0.01 2.70
N ALA A 336 18.39 -0.27 3.83
CA ALA A 336 18.50 0.66 4.96
C ALA A 336 19.21 1.97 4.55
N GLN A 337 20.30 1.89 3.78
CA GLN A 337 21.02 3.05 3.29
C GLN A 337 20.17 3.92 2.36
N ARG A 338 19.39 3.30 1.47
CA ARG A 338 18.47 4.02 0.58
C ARG A 338 17.35 4.71 1.33
N LEU A 339 16.75 4.03 2.30
CA LEU A 339 15.72 4.60 3.15
C LEU A 339 16.24 5.83 3.90
N LYS A 340 17.41 5.76 4.52
CA LYS A 340 18.05 6.89 5.20
C LYS A 340 18.34 8.04 4.25
N ALA A 341 18.77 7.75 3.03
CA ALA A 341 19.03 8.78 2.02
C ALA A 341 17.73 9.46 1.54
N MET A 342 16.65 8.70 1.37
CA MET A 342 15.33 9.26 1.08
C MET A 342 14.83 10.14 2.23
N GLY A 343 15.05 9.71 3.48
CA GLY A 343 14.71 10.50 4.66
C GLY A 343 15.40 11.85 4.70
N LYS A 344 16.71 11.89 4.45
CA LYS A 344 17.46 13.15 4.35
C LYS A 344 16.94 14.08 3.26
N TRP A 345 16.51 13.53 2.13
CA TRP A 345 15.88 14.32 1.07
C TRP A 345 14.51 14.86 1.54
N LEU A 346 13.68 14.02 2.15
CA LEU A 346 12.37 14.40 2.66
C LEU A 346 12.43 15.39 3.84
N GLU A 347 13.48 15.34 4.66
CA GLU A 347 13.71 16.32 5.73
C GLU A 347 13.81 17.74 5.15
N LYS A 348 14.43 17.90 3.98
CA LYS A 348 14.54 19.18 3.28
C LYS A 348 13.31 19.51 2.42
N TYR A 349 12.82 18.53 1.66
CA TYR A 349 11.85 18.77 0.58
C TYR A 349 10.44 18.23 0.88
N GLY A 350 10.22 17.66 2.04
CA GLY A 350 8.94 17.00 2.40
C GLY A 350 7.72 17.93 2.32
N GLU A 351 7.89 19.25 2.46
CA GLU A 351 6.80 20.23 2.25
C GLU A 351 6.20 20.13 0.84
N THR A 352 7.00 19.76 -0.15
CA THR A 352 6.59 19.67 -1.56
C THR A 352 5.92 18.31 -1.88
N ILE A 353 5.87 17.41 -0.90
CA ILE A 353 5.34 16.05 -1.00
C ILE A 353 4.15 15.84 -0.06
N TYR A 354 4.36 15.97 1.26
CA TYR A 354 3.32 15.68 2.25
C TYR A 354 2.18 16.68 2.23
N GLY A 355 0.94 16.17 2.26
CA GLY A 355 -0.26 17.00 2.25
C GLY A 355 -0.43 17.81 0.97
N THR A 356 0.27 17.44 -0.11
CA THR A 356 0.05 18.03 -1.43
C THR A 356 -1.03 17.29 -2.20
N THR A 357 -1.56 17.90 -3.24
CA THR A 357 -2.42 17.28 -4.24
C THR A 357 -1.71 17.24 -5.59
N GLY A 358 -1.99 16.21 -6.36
CA GLY A 358 -1.49 16.02 -7.72
C GLY A 358 -2.64 15.86 -8.73
N GLY A 359 -2.33 15.31 -9.92
CA GLY A 359 -3.32 14.91 -10.91
C GLY A 359 -3.92 16.02 -11.79
N PHE A 360 -3.65 17.30 -11.50
CA PHE A 360 -4.19 18.42 -12.26
C PHE A 360 -3.36 18.79 -13.51
N MET A 361 -2.12 18.31 -13.59
CA MET A 361 -1.22 18.50 -14.73
C MET A 361 -0.55 17.16 -15.08
N LYS A 362 -0.59 16.80 -16.36
CA LYS A 362 0.14 15.61 -16.85
C LYS A 362 1.64 15.82 -16.75
N GLU A 363 2.39 14.75 -16.63
CA GLU A 363 3.85 14.75 -16.71
C GLU A 363 4.33 15.48 -17.97
N GLN A 364 5.29 16.37 -17.81
CA GLN A 364 5.92 17.14 -18.87
C GLN A 364 7.31 16.59 -19.16
N SER A 365 7.91 16.97 -20.30
CA SER A 365 9.28 16.57 -20.65
C SER A 365 10.34 16.94 -19.61
N TRP A 366 10.11 18.02 -18.87
CA TRP A 366 10.98 18.48 -17.79
C TRP A 366 10.69 17.84 -16.42
N GLY A 367 9.48 17.29 -16.18
CA GLY A 367 9.10 16.70 -14.91
C GLY A 367 7.62 16.84 -14.57
N VAL A 368 7.31 17.00 -13.30
CA VAL A 368 5.95 16.94 -12.75
C VAL A 368 5.68 18.06 -11.75
N THR A 369 4.46 18.12 -11.23
CA THR A 369 4.03 19.16 -10.28
C THR A 369 3.26 18.56 -9.12
N THR A 370 3.40 19.18 -7.94
CA THR A 370 2.52 19.00 -6.78
C THR A 370 1.99 20.37 -6.35
N ARG A 371 0.85 20.36 -5.64
CA ARG A 371 0.16 21.59 -5.23
C ARG A 371 -0.21 21.54 -3.76
N LYS A 372 -0.04 22.68 -3.08
CA LYS A 372 -0.53 22.87 -1.71
C LYS A 372 -0.98 24.32 -1.53
N ASP A 373 -2.22 24.54 -1.11
CA ASP A 373 -2.83 25.84 -0.95
C ASP A 373 -2.70 26.70 -2.23
N ASN A 374 -2.07 27.88 -2.14
CA ASN A 374 -1.80 28.78 -3.27
C ASN A 374 -0.41 28.57 -3.90
N ARG A 375 0.28 27.48 -3.59
CA ARG A 375 1.61 27.13 -4.10
C ARG A 375 1.54 25.96 -5.06
N LEU A 376 2.29 26.09 -6.15
CA LEU A 376 2.57 25.02 -7.10
C LEU A 376 4.07 24.75 -7.04
N TYR A 377 4.44 23.52 -6.71
CA TYR A 377 5.82 23.05 -6.72
C TYR A 377 6.10 22.40 -8.07
N ILE A 378 7.08 22.94 -8.78
CA ILE A 378 7.56 22.46 -10.07
C ILE A 378 8.75 21.57 -9.79
N HIS A 379 8.62 20.28 -10.00
CA HIS A 379 9.66 19.28 -9.84
C HIS A 379 10.35 19.07 -11.19
N VAL A 380 11.49 19.71 -11.39
CA VAL A 380 12.29 19.57 -12.61
C VAL A 380 13.17 18.33 -12.47
N LEU A 381 12.70 17.23 -12.98
CA LEU A 381 13.38 15.92 -12.90
C LEU A 381 14.44 15.76 -14.02
N ASN A 382 14.22 16.40 -15.16
CA ASN A 382 15.12 16.36 -16.30
C ASN A 382 15.78 17.72 -16.52
N PRO A 383 17.11 17.79 -16.76
CA PRO A 383 17.80 19.06 -16.95
C PRO A 383 17.18 19.90 -18.08
N SER A 384 16.94 21.19 -17.78
CA SER A 384 16.33 22.14 -18.72
C SER A 384 16.76 23.55 -18.34
N GLU A 385 17.00 24.42 -19.31
CA GLU A 385 17.32 25.83 -19.07
C GLU A 385 16.06 26.70 -19.00
N THR A 386 15.06 26.34 -19.82
CA THR A 386 13.78 27.02 -19.91
C THR A 386 12.66 26.00 -20.01
N ILE A 387 11.60 26.18 -19.25
CA ILE A 387 10.44 25.30 -19.26
C ILE A 387 9.15 26.10 -19.45
N LEU A 388 8.17 25.50 -20.10
CA LEU A 388 6.79 25.95 -20.11
C LEU A 388 5.99 25.11 -19.10
N VAL A 389 5.40 25.78 -18.11
CA VAL A 389 4.40 25.21 -17.21
C VAL A 389 3.02 25.53 -17.80
N PRO A 390 2.28 24.57 -18.36
CA PRO A 390 1.00 24.80 -19.02
C PRO A 390 -0.11 25.05 -17.99
N PHE A 391 -0.03 26.18 -17.31
CA PHE A 391 -0.96 26.60 -16.27
C PHE A 391 -1.44 28.02 -16.54
N SER A 392 -2.74 28.19 -16.73
CA SER A 392 -3.39 29.47 -16.99
C SER A 392 -4.52 29.74 -15.98
N GLY A 393 -5.00 30.93 -15.89
CA GLY A 393 -6.19 31.28 -15.11
C GLY A 393 -5.95 32.01 -13.79
N SER A 394 -4.74 31.92 -13.20
CA SER A 394 -4.42 32.63 -11.95
C SER A 394 -3.18 33.52 -12.13
N ARG A 395 -3.19 34.68 -11.48
CA ARG A 395 -2.03 35.60 -11.50
C ARG A 395 -0.91 35.05 -10.64
N LEU A 396 0.25 34.80 -11.25
CA LEU A 396 1.47 34.48 -10.56
C LEU A 396 2.02 35.71 -9.81
N LEU A 397 2.32 35.53 -8.53
CA LEU A 397 2.90 36.58 -7.67
C LEU A 397 4.41 36.46 -7.58
N SER A 398 4.93 35.23 -7.48
CA SER A 398 6.37 34.97 -7.38
C SER A 398 6.73 33.57 -7.90
N ALA A 399 7.96 33.49 -8.40
CA ALA A 399 8.66 32.23 -8.69
C ALA A 399 10.02 32.29 -7.98
N VAL A 400 10.30 31.24 -7.14
CA VAL A 400 11.54 31.15 -6.38
C VAL A 400 12.09 29.75 -6.40
N SER A 401 13.41 29.61 -6.36
CA SER A 401 14.06 28.33 -6.08
C SER A 401 13.70 27.87 -4.67
N PHE A 402 13.31 26.61 -4.52
CA PHE A 402 13.00 26.05 -3.19
C PHE A 402 14.25 25.94 -2.31
N ASP A 403 15.41 25.74 -2.92
CA ASP A 403 16.67 25.48 -2.22
C ASP A 403 17.17 26.67 -1.40
N ASP A 404 17.07 27.88 -1.95
CA ASP A 404 17.68 29.10 -1.39
C ASP A 404 16.75 30.34 -1.43
N GLY A 405 15.53 30.20 -1.95
CA GLY A 405 14.59 31.30 -2.09
C GLY A 405 14.96 32.32 -3.16
N SER A 406 16.00 32.07 -3.97
CA SER A 406 16.41 32.98 -5.04
C SER A 406 15.29 33.15 -6.09
N LYS A 407 15.17 34.36 -6.63
CA LYS A 407 14.13 34.69 -7.62
C LYS A 407 14.40 33.98 -8.95
N VAL A 408 13.39 33.32 -9.47
CA VAL A 408 13.38 32.68 -10.80
C VAL A 408 12.68 33.65 -11.78
N ARG A 409 13.30 33.95 -12.92
CA ARG A 409 12.69 34.77 -13.98
C ARG A 409 11.53 34.02 -14.61
N PHE A 410 10.42 34.74 -14.80
CA PHE A 410 9.25 34.15 -15.45
C PHE A 410 8.55 35.14 -16.37
N THR A 411 7.83 34.62 -17.35
CA THR A 411 6.88 35.35 -18.20
C THR A 411 5.56 34.59 -18.18
N GLN A 412 4.47 35.25 -17.78
CA GLN A 412 3.15 34.67 -17.83
C GLN A 412 2.50 34.97 -19.18
N LEU A 413 2.11 33.91 -19.88
CA LEU A 413 1.47 33.95 -21.20
C LEU A 413 0.05 33.34 -21.10
N PRO A 414 -0.80 33.53 -22.11
CA PRO A 414 -2.12 32.86 -22.14
C PRO A 414 -2.04 31.35 -22.07
N GLU A 415 -0.99 30.75 -22.65
CA GLU A 415 -0.77 29.31 -22.73
C GLU A 415 -0.12 28.72 -21.47
N GLY A 416 0.44 29.54 -20.59
CA GLY A 416 1.13 29.10 -19.39
C GLY A 416 2.21 30.04 -18.88
N ILE A 417 3.10 29.50 -18.07
CA ILE A 417 4.19 30.24 -17.44
C ILE A 417 5.51 29.75 -17.98
N VAL A 418 6.28 30.61 -18.61
CA VAL A 418 7.66 30.31 -19.03
C VAL A 418 8.59 30.65 -17.87
N LEU A 419 9.40 29.69 -17.44
CA LEU A 419 10.43 29.87 -16.41
C LEU A 419 11.81 29.74 -17.05
N THR A 420 12.73 30.68 -16.72
CA THR A 420 14.15 30.49 -16.97
C THR A 420 14.77 29.96 -15.68
N LEU A 421 15.19 28.70 -15.71
CA LEU A 421 15.66 27.99 -14.52
C LEU A 421 17.07 28.45 -14.11
N PRO A 422 17.39 28.47 -12.81
CA PRO A 422 18.76 28.61 -12.35
C PRO A 422 19.58 27.39 -12.75
N GLU A 423 20.91 27.55 -12.75
CA GLU A 423 21.82 26.43 -13.01
C GLU A 423 21.55 25.27 -12.02
N ARG A 424 21.47 24.08 -12.56
CA ARG A 424 21.26 22.87 -11.76
C ARG A 424 22.55 22.47 -11.06
N GLN A 425 22.47 22.19 -9.76
CA GLN A 425 23.62 21.70 -9.00
C GLN A 425 24.00 20.28 -9.45
N GLU A 426 25.29 19.97 -9.43
CA GLU A 426 25.78 18.63 -9.72
C GLU A 426 25.18 17.60 -8.72
N GLY A 427 24.67 16.48 -9.24
CA GLY A 427 24.04 15.43 -8.43
C GLY A 427 22.64 15.76 -7.91
N GLN A 428 22.08 16.92 -8.21
CA GLN A 428 20.72 17.27 -7.79
C GLN A 428 19.68 16.40 -8.52
N THR A 429 18.97 15.56 -7.77
CA THR A 429 17.97 14.62 -8.31
C THR A 429 16.71 15.34 -8.79
N ASP A 430 16.27 16.34 -8.04
CA ASP A 430 15.06 17.11 -8.28
C ASP A 430 15.36 18.59 -8.02
N GLN A 431 15.17 19.44 -9.02
CA GLN A 431 15.29 20.89 -8.89
C GLN A 431 13.89 21.47 -8.71
N ILE A 432 13.62 22.05 -7.55
CA ILE A 432 12.26 22.46 -7.19
C ILE A 432 12.11 23.97 -7.27
N ILE A 433 11.11 24.42 -8.02
CA ILE A 433 10.71 25.83 -8.11
C ILE A 433 9.33 26.00 -7.47
N THR A 434 9.21 26.94 -6.55
CA THR A 434 7.93 27.30 -5.94
C THR A 434 7.30 28.46 -6.68
N LEU A 435 6.12 28.22 -7.24
CA LEU A 435 5.26 29.25 -7.80
C LEU A 435 4.18 29.61 -6.79
N THR A 436 4.06 30.90 -6.43
CA THR A 436 3.01 31.39 -5.53
C THR A 436 2.00 32.21 -6.32
N PHE A 437 0.75 31.84 -6.22
CA PHE A 437 -0.37 32.50 -6.91
C PHE A 437 -1.19 33.35 -5.95
N ARG A 438 -1.95 34.29 -6.49
CA ARG A 438 -2.92 35.08 -5.70
C ARG A 438 -4.04 34.18 -5.17
N GLN A 439 -4.49 33.23 -5.98
CA GLN A 439 -5.45 32.19 -5.66
C GLN A 439 -5.28 31.07 -6.68
N LEU A 440 -5.16 29.82 -6.23
CA LEU A 440 -5.24 28.64 -7.09
C LEU A 440 -6.66 28.09 -7.00
N GLN A 441 -7.35 28.09 -8.13
CA GLN A 441 -8.66 27.43 -8.30
C GLN A 441 -8.46 25.97 -8.66
#